data_ce33d74f4d8c1ba7538fdabc90e03744
#
_entry.id   ce33d74f4d8c1ba7538fdabc90e03744
#
_cell.length_a   1.000
_cell.length_b   1.000
_cell.length_c   1.000
_cell.angle_alpha   90.00
_cell.angle_beta   90.00
_cell.angle_gamma   90.00
#
_symmetry.space_group_name_H-M   'P 1'
#
loop_
_entity.id
_entity.type
_entity.pdbx_description
1 polymer ?
#
loop_
_entity_poly.entity_id
_entity_poly.type
_entity_poly.pdbx_seq_one_letter_code
_entity_poly.pdbx_strand_id
1 'polypeptide(L)' 'GKFSNKNLMFTGGFEKISRSEAKTLTEDNGGKVLGTISKKLNILVVGGSKPTKKKIEKAKELKIQILSEKDWYKILNI' A
#
# COMPACT_ATOMS: atom_id res chain seq x y z
N GLY A 1 5.25 -4.38 14.70
CA GLY A 1 4.13 -3.66 14.14
C GLY A 1 3.34 -4.48 13.12
N LYS A 2 2.26 -3.94 12.65
CA LYS A 2 1.34 -4.65 11.76
C LYS A 2 1.92 -4.96 10.38
N PHE A 3 2.92 -4.21 9.96
CA PHE A 3 3.59 -4.41 8.67
C PHE A 3 5.05 -4.80 8.82
N SER A 4 5.42 -5.42 9.94
CA SER A 4 6.80 -5.83 10.20
C SER A 4 7.33 -6.71 9.08
N ASN A 5 8.49 -6.33 8.54
CA ASN A 5 9.15 -7.03 7.44
C ASN A 5 8.34 -7.07 6.14
N LYS A 6 7.39 -6.15 5.97
CA LYS A 6 6.60 -6.03 4.75
C LYS A 6 7.00 -4.80 3.97
N ASN A 7 7.00 -4.93 2.65
CA ASN A 7 7.23 -3.81 1.74
C ASN A 7 5.88 -3.43 1.12
N LEU A 8 5.52 -2.16 1.24
CA LEU A 8 4.25 -1.65 0.74
C LEU A 8 4.48 -0.59 -0.33
N MET A 9 3.49 -0.45 -1.20
CA MET A 9 3.45 0.62 -2.18
C MET A 9 2.03 1.16 -2.24
N PHE A 10 1.90 2.46 -2.47
CA PHE A 10 0.59 3.11 -2.56
C PHE A 10 0.38 3.63 -3.97
N THR A 11 -0.83 3.45 -4.49
CA THR A 11 -1.23 3.99 -5.79
C THR A 11 -2.60 4.65 -5.67
N GLY A 12 -2.83 5.69 -6.47
CA GLY A 12 -4.07 6.46 -6.42
C GLY A 12 -4.06 7.50 -5.32
N GLY A 13 -5.16 8.25 -5.20
CA GLY A 13 -5.31 9.27 -4.18
C GLY A 13 -6.03 8.74 -2.96
N PHE A 14 -5.55 9.12 -1.79
CA PHE A 14 -6.16 8.74 -0.52
C PHE A 14 -7.02 9.89 -0.02
N GLU A 15 -8.21 9.58 0.51
CA GLU A 15 -9.16 10.59 0.96
C GLU A 15 -8.90 11.03 2.41
N LYS A 16 -8.54 10.10 3.26
CA LYS A 16 -8.49 10.32 4.70
C LYS A 16 -7.13 10.83 5.19
N ILE A 17 -6.06 10.42 4.52
CA ILE A 17 -4.70 10.81 4.89
C ILE A 17 -3.88 11.11 3.65
N SER A 18 -2.78 11.85 3.83
CA SER A 18 -1.85 12.14 2.74
C SER A 18 -0.91 10.96 2.51
N ARG A 19 -0.22 10.98 1.36
CA ARG A 19 0.83 9.99 1.06
C ARG A 19 1.93 10.00 2.11
N SER A 20 2.30 11.18 2.60
CA SER A 20 3.32 11.32 3.64
C SER A 20 2.89 10.65 4.93
N GLU A 21 1.64 10.84 5.31
CA GLU A 21 1.08 10.20 6.50
C GLU A 21 1.02 8.69 6.34
N ALA A 22 0.63 8.21 5.15
CA ALA A 22 0.59 6.78 4.85
C ALA A 22 1.97 6.15 4.99
N LYS A 23 2.99 6.83 4.50
CA LYS A 23 4.38 6.36 4.63
C LYS A 23 4.80 6.28 6.10
N THR A 24 4.52 7.33 6.87
CA THR A 24 4.85 7.38 8.30
C THR A 24 4.17 6.25 9.06
N LEU A 25 2.86 6.06 8.82
CA LEU A 25 2.11 5.00 9.49
C LEU A 25 2.66 3.60 9.14
N THR A 26 3.06 3.40 7.90
CA THR A 26 3.66 2.14 7.46
C THR A 26 4.98 1.89 8.19
N GLU A 27 5.84 2.91 8.22
CA GLU A 27 7.15 2.81 8.87
C GLU A 27 7.02 2.62 10.38
N ASP A 28 6.08 3.32 11.01
CA ASP A 28 5.81 3.17 12.44
C ASP A 28 5.32 1.76 12.79
N ASN A 29 4.75 1.05 11.82
CA ASN A 29 4.30 -0.32 11.99
C ASN A 29 5.30 -1.35 11.47
N GLY A 30 6.53 -0.95 11.24
CA GLY A 30 7.63 -1.83 10.89
C GLY A 30 7.79 -2.13 9.40
N GLY A 31 6.98 -1.49 8.56
CA GLY A 31 7.04 -1.71 7.12
C GLY A 31 7.97 -0.73 6.41
N LYS A 32 8.17 -0.99 5.13
CA LYS A 32 8.90 -0.09 4.23
C LYS A 32 8.02 0.29 3.07
N VAL A 33 8.19 1.51 2.57
CA VAL A 33 7.46 1.97 1.38
C VAL A 33 8.41 1.95 0.19
N LEU A 34 8.00 1.24 -0.87
CA LEU A 34 8.78 1.15 -2.10
C LEU A 34 8.17 2.04 -3.18
N GLY A 35 9.00 2.51 -4.10
CA GLY A 35 8.55 3.37 -5.20
C GLY A 35 8.21 2.63 -6.49
N THR A 36 8.46 1.33 -6.55
CA THR A 36 8.20 0.53 -7.75
C THR A 36 7.63 -0.82 -7.40
N ILE A 37 6.94 -1.42 -8.37
CA ILE A 37 6.41 -2.78 -8.20
C ILE A 37 7.47 -3.78 -8.64
N SER A 38 7.82 -4.70 -7.74
CA SER A 38 8.79 -5.73 -8.01
C SER A 38 8.44 -6.97 -7.18
N LYS A 39 9.19 -8.04 -7.36
CA LYS A 39 9.00 -9.26 -6.57
C LYS A 39 9.22 -9.06 -5.08
N LYS A 40 9.87 -7.97 -4.71
CA LYS A 40 10.11 -7.64 -3.30
C LYS A 40 8.90 -6.99 -2.63
N LEU A 41 7.95 -6.49 -3.43
CA LEU A 41 6.75 -5.85 -2.89
C LEU A 41 5.82 -6.90 -2.30
N ASN A 42 5.31 -6.65 -1.11
CA ASN A 42 4.37 -7.55 -0.43
C ASN A 42 2.92 -7.10 -0.58
N ILE A 43 2.66 -5.81 -0.50
CA ILE A 43 1.31 -5.26 -0.50
C ILE A 43 1.25 -4.01 -1.38
N LEU A 44 0.26 -3.95 -2.26
CA LEU A 44 -0.09 -2.75 -2.99
C LEU A 44 -1.39 -2.20 -2.41
N VAL A 45 -1.33 -1.00 -1.87
CA VAL A 45 -2.51 -0.32 -1.31
C VAL A 45 -3.07 0.62 -2.37
N VAL A 46 -4.33 0.41 -2.72
CA VAL A 46 -5.01 1.14 -3.79
C VAL A 46 -5.95 2.18 -3.19
N GLY A 47 -5.65 3.45 -3.41
CA GLY A 47 -6.52 4.54 -2.99
C GLY A 47 -7.79 4.59 -3.84
N GLY A 48 -8.84 5.19 -3.30
CA GLY A 48 -10.14 5.27 -3.97
C GLY A 48 -10.18 6.22 -5.15
N SER A 49 -9.19 7.10 -5.30
CA SER A 49 -9.18 8.14 -6.33
C SER A 49 -8.07 7.87 -7.34
N LYS A 50 -8.46 7.68 -8.61
CA LYS A 50 -7.55 7.55 -9.76
C LYS A 50 -6.42 6.53 -9.57
N PRO A 51 -6.72 5.27 -9.22
CA PRO A 51 -5.66 4.26 -9.13
C PRO A 51 -5.12 3.93 -10.52
N THR A 52 -3.85 3.55 -10.59
CA THR A 52 -3.20 3.20 -11.85
C THR A 52 -3.48 1.72 -12.17
N LYS A 53 -4.27 1.47 -13.21
CA LYS A 53 -4.63 0.10 -13.61
C LYS A 53 -3.41 -0.76 -13.92
N LYS A 54 -2.40 -0.20 -14.58
CA LYS A 54 -1.19 -0.94 -14.93
C LYS A 54 -0.46 -1.47 -13.69
N LYS A 55 -0.42 -0.68 -12.63
CA LYS A 55 0.21 -1.09 -11.37
C LYS A 55 -0.57 -2.22 -10.72
N ILE A 56 -1.90 -2.14 -10.74
CA ILE A 56 -2.76 -3.18 -10.19
C ILE A 56 -2.58 -4.49 -10.96
N GLU A 57 -2.55 -4.43 -12.29
CA GLU A 57 -2.36 -5.61 -13.13
C GLU A 57 -1.00 -6.26 -12.88
N LYS A 58 0.05 -5.45 -12.78
CA LYS A 58 1.39 -5.97 -12.51
C LYS A 58 1.47 -6.63 -11.13
N ALA A 59 0.82 -6.04 -10.15
CA ALA A 59 0.76 -6.64 -8.81
C ALA A 59 0.05 -8.00 -8.85
N LYS A 60 -1.04 -8.11 -9.61
CA LYS A 60 -1.73 -9.37 -9.79
C LYS A 60 -0.86 -10.42 -10.45
N GLU A 61 -0.10 -10.03 -11.49
CA GLU A 61 0.82 -10.94 -12.18
C GLU A 61 1.89 -11.49 -11.21
N LEU A 62 2.38 -10.66 -10.33
CA LEU A 62 3.40 -11.04 -9.35
C LEU A 62 2.82 -11.67 -8.09
N LYS A 63 1.49 -11.84 -8.04
CA LYS A 63 0.77 -12.41 -6.89
C LYS A 63 0.99 -11.58 -5.61
N ILE A 64 1.10 -10.27 -5.77
CA ILE A 64 1.24 -9.34 -4.65
C ILE A 64 -0.15 -9.09 -4.06
N GLN A 65 -0.25 -9.03 -2.74
CA GLN A 65 -1.50 -8.74 -2.06
C GLN A 65 -1.95 -7.31 -2.39
N ILE A 66 -3.23 -7.16 -2.75
CA ILE A 66 -3.81 -5.86 -3.05
C ILE A 66 -4.82 -5.51 -1.96
N LEU A 67 -4.65 -4.35 -1.35
CA LEU A 67 -5.57 -3.83 -0.33
C LEU A 67 -6.22 -2.55 -0.84
N SER A 68 -7.51 -2.39 -0.56
CA SER A 68 -8.16 -1.11 -0.77
C SER A 68 -7.74 -0.15 0.36
N GLU A 69 -7.97 1.13 0.15
CA GLU A 69 -7.73 2.14 1.18
C GLU A 69 -8.47 1.80 2.47
N LYS A 70 -9.74 1.38 2.37
CA LYS A 70 -10.56 1.02 3.52
C LYS A 70 -9.98 -0.17 4.28
N ASP A 71 -9.56 -1.19 3.57
CA ASP A 71 -8.99 -2.39 4.19
C ASP A 71 -7.68 -2.07 4.92
N TRP A 72 -6.88 -1.20 4.33
CA TRP A 72 -5.63 -0.76 4.95
C TRP A 72 -5.89 -0.01 6.26
N TYR A 73 -6.90 0.88 6.26
CA TYR A 73 -7.30 1.58 7.48
C TYR A 73 -7.78 0.60 8.57
N LYS A 74 -8.52 -0.43 8.18
CA LYS A 74 -8.99 -1.44 9.14
C LYS A 74 -7.83 -2.16 9.81
N ILE A 75 -6.79 -2.50 9.07
CA ILE A 75 -5.61 -3.15 9.61
C ILE A 75 -4.95 -2.24 10.65
N LEU A 76 -4.88 -0.95 10.37
CA LEU A 76 -4.28 0.03 11.28
C LEU A 76 -5.23 0.49 12.39
N ASN A 77 -6.49 0.15 12.29
CA ASN A 77 -7.52 0.55 13.25
C ASN A 77 -7.69 2.07 13.35
N ILE A 78 -7.75 2.71 12.19
CA ILE A 78 -7.91 4.18 12.13
C ILE A 78 -9.15 4.61 11.34
#